data_bd8858a1f466985525463d496f3bc655
#
_entry.id   bd8858a1f466985525463d496f3bc655
#
_cell.length_a   1.000
_cell.length_b   1.000
_cell.length_c   1.000
_cell.angle_alpha   90.00
_cell.angle_beta   90.00
_cell.angle_gamma   90.00
#
_symmetry.space_group_name_H-M   'P 1'
#
loop_
_entity.id
_entity.type
_entity.pdbx_description
1 polymer ?
#
loop_
_entity_poly.entity_id
_entity_poly.type
_entity_poly.pdbx_seq_one_letter_code
_entity_poly.pdbx_strand_id
1 'polypeptide(L)'
;MNRACIENEAKDIPALIALGQYKAVVSNLLESKGLNYGQLPKGLLLFHSYPQTARTAMEEHLAEGAMYAKNNAGEVNIHFTVSPEHKALFEQLVAAKTGDYEEKFSVKYDISFSVQKPSTDTIAADMANNPFRDKNGNLLFRPGGHGALIENLNDVDADVVFVKNIDNVVPDSFKCSTVIFKKVIAGVLVSLQERIFKYLELIDSGKYSHDQVEEMIHFLQEELYVKNPETKLLEDCLLYTSDAADDLI
;
A
#
# COMPACT_ATOMS: atom_id res chain seq x y z
N MET A 1 -26.30 0.97 5.55
CA MET A 1 -27.00 0.31 6.67
C MET A 1 -28.50 0.61 6.73
N ASN A 2 -28.95 1.87 6.71
CA ASN A 2 -30.40 2.16 6.77
C ASN A 2 -31.21 1.48 5.65
N ARG A 3 -30.69 1.52 4.41
CA ARG A 3 -31.30 0.83 3.27
C ARG A 3 -31.43 -0.69 3.51
N ALA A 4 -30.40 -1.35 4.03
CA ALA A 4 -30.46 -2.78 4.35
C ALA A 4 -31.51 -3.08 5.44
N CYS A 5 -31.67 -2.21 6.44
CA CYS A 5 -32.73 -2.36 7.44
C CYS A 5 -34.13 -2.22 6.81
N ILE A 6 -34.34 -1.27 5.90
CA ILE A 6 -35.64 -1.10 5.20
C ILE A 6 -35.93 -2.32 4.35
N GLU A 7 -34.95 -2.83 3.60
CA GLU A 7 -35.12 -3.99 2.73
C GLU A 7 -35.40 -5.29 3.50
N ASN A 8 -34.76 -5.51 4.65
CA ASN A 8 -34.86 -6.75 5.43
C ASN A 8 -35.97 -6.73 6.50
N GLU A 9 -36.14 -5.59 7.16
CA GLU A 9 -37.02 -5.46 8.32
C GLU A 9 -38.27 -4.60 8.04
N ALA A 10 -38.42 -4.07 6.82
CA ALA A 10 -39.46 -3.14 6.41
C ALA A 10 -39.57 -1.87 7.29
N LYS A 11 -38.48 -1.52 7.99
CA LYS A 11 -38.39 -0.36 8.90
C LYS A 11 -37.00 0.25 8.81
N ASP A 12 -36.93 1.57 9.00
CA ASP A 12 -35.65 2.27 9.08
C ASP A 12 -35.00 2.11 10.46
N ILE A 13 -33.76 2.50 10.58
CA ILE A 13 -32.99 2.38 11.84
C ILE A 13 -33.66 3.15 12.99
N PRO A 14 -34.09 4.44 12.83
CA PRO A 14 -34.79 5.13 13.88
C PRO A 14 -36.04 4.40 14.39
N ALA A 15 -36.83 3.85 13.50
CA ALA A 15 -38.05 3.10 13.88
C ALA A 15 -37.68 1.79 14.61
N LEU A 16 -36.65 1.07 14.17
CA LEU A 16 -36.18 -0.15 14.85
C LEU A 16 -35.67 0.16 16.27
N ILE A 17 -34.92 1.26 16.43
CA ILE A 17 -34.42 1.70 17.72
C ILE A 17 -35.58 2.11 18.66
N ALA A 18 -36.55 2.88 18.16
CA ALA A 18 -37.74 3.27 18.93
C ALA A 18 -38.56 2.09 19.43
N LEU A 19 -38.57 0.98 18.68
CA LEU A 19 -39.19 -0.27 19.05
C LEU A 19 -38.32 -1.21 19.91
N GLY A 20 -37.11 -0.79 20.30
CA GLY A 20 -36.16 -1.61 21.05
C GLY A 20 -35.60 -2.80 20.27
N GLN A 21 -35.73 -2.80 18.93
CA GLN A 21 -35.29 -3.90 18.06
C GLN A 21 -33.80 -3.78 17.71
N TYR A 22 -32.94 -3.58 18.69
CA TYR A 22 -31.48 -3.39 18.51
C TYR A 22 -30.82 -4.59 17.81
N LYS A 23 -31.29 -5.82 18.12
CA LYS A 23 -30.76 -7.04 17.50
C LYS A 23 -30.92 -7.00 15.98
N ALA A 24 -32.08 -6.54 15.48
CA ALA A 24 -32.32 -6.41 14.04
C ALA A 24 -31.34 -5.41 13.39
N VAL A 25 -31.07 -4.27 14.04
CA VAL A 25 -30.11 -3.28 13.54
C VAL A 25 -28.72 -3.87 13.47
N VAL A 26 -28.25 -4.52 14.55
CA VAL A 26 -26.91 -5.13 14.61
C VAL A 26 -26.77 -6.29 13.62
N SER A 27 -27.80 -7.13 13.48
CA SER A 27 -27.81 -8.22 12.50
C SER A 27 -27.71 -7.70 11.06
N ASN A 28 -28.40 -6.61 10.73
CA ASN A 28 -28.24 -5.95 9.41
C ASN A 28 -26.87 -5.29 9.18
N LEU A 29 -26.11 -5.02 10.23
CA LEU A 29 -24.73 -4.55 10.10
C LEU A 29 -23.76 -5.74 9.90
N LEU A 30 -23.88 -6.78 10.71
CA LEU A 30 -22.84 -7.82 10.85
C LEU A 30 -23.07 -9.05 9.99
N GLU A 31 -24.33 -9.42 9.70
CA GLU A 31 -24.67 -10.68 9.03
C GLU A 31 -24.82 -10.51 7.51
N SER A 32 -24.76 -11.64 6.79
CA SER A 32 -24.83 -11.70 5.32
C SER A 32 -26.15 -11.21 4.71
N LYS A 33 -27.24 -11.19 5.48
CA LYS A 33 -28.49 -10.58 5.05
C LYS A 33 -28.42 -9.06 4.87
N GLY A 34 -27.47 -8.39 5.51
CA GLY A 34 -27.26 -6.94 5.45
C GLY A 34 -25.93 -6.58 4.84
N LEU A 35 -25.09 -5.84 5.60
CA LEU A 35 -23.79 -5.35 5.12
C LEU A 35 -22.65 -6.36 5.29
N ASN A 36 -22.87 -7.45 6.02
CA ASN A 36 -21.91 -8.52 6.27
C ASN A 36 -20.57 -8.07 6.87
N TYR A 37 -20.57 -7.01 7.68
CA TYR A 37 -19.34 -6.45 8.28
C TYR A 37 -18.64 -7.41 9.24
N GLY A 38 -19.33 -8.45 9.71
CA GLY A 38 -18.76 -9.45 10.61
C GLY A 38 -17.84 -10.47 9.93
N GLN A 39 -17.93 -10.63 8.60
CA GLN A 39 -17.22 -11.68 7.87
C GLN A 39 -16.38 -11.16 6.71
N LEU A 40 -16.65 -9.97 6.20
CA LEU A 40 -15.90 -9.41 5.09
C LEU A 40 -14.59 -8.75 5.55
N PRO A 41 -13.50 -8.90 4.78
CA PRO A 41 -12.29 -8.15 5.02
C PRO A 41 -12.50 -6.65 4.72
N LYS A 42 -11.71 -5.78 5.33
CA LYS A 42 -11.85 -4.31 5.19
C LYS A 42 -11.95 -3.83 3.74
N GLY A 43 -11.20 -4.45 2.83
CA GLY A 43 -11.19 -4.07 1.41
C GLY A 43 -12.54 -4.21 0.71
N LEU A 44 -13.40 -5.12 1.20
CA LEU A 44 -14.72 -5.41 0.64
C LEU A 44 -15.86 -4.74 1.41
N LEU A 45 -15.57 -4.03 2.50
CA LEU A 45 -16.56 -3.25 3.24
C LEU A 45 -16.93 -1.98 2.48
N LEU A 46 -18.23 -1.61 2.54
CA LEU A 46 -18.71 -0.34 2.02
C LEU A 46 -18.23 0.80 2.90
N PHE A 47 -17.31 1.61 2.38
CA PHE A 47 -16.67 2.71 3.12
C PHE A 47 -17.36 4.04 2.93
N HIS A 48 -17.63 4.43 1.68
CA HIS A 48 -18.18 5.74 1.39
C HIS A 48 -19.50 5.64 0.61
N SER A 49 -20.44 6.47 1.01
CA SER A 49 -21.73 6.61 0.34
C SER A 49 -21.71 7.81 -0.60
N TYR A 50 -22.19 7.60 -1.81
CA TYR A 50 -22.39 8.61 -2.86
C TYR A 50 -23.87 8.68 -3.22
N PRO A 51 -24.33 9.72 -3.92
CA PRO A 51 -25.77 9.89 -4.18
C PRO A 51 -26.45 8.69 -4.85
N GLN A 52 -25.72 7.97 -5.72
CA GLN A 52 -26.27 6.87 -6.52
C GLN A 52 -25.74 5.50 -6.11
N THR A 53 -24.66 5.43 -5.34
CA THR A 53 -23.98 4.18 -5.00
C THR A 53 -23.21 4.29 -3.70
N ALA A 54 -22.69 3.16 -3.22
CA ALA A 54 -21.67 3.13 -2.18
C ALA A 54 -20.45 2.39 -2.74
N ARG A 55 -19.25 2.75 -2.29
CA ARG A 55 -18.00 2.12 -2.71
C ARG A 55 -17.35 1.38 -1.57
N THR A 56 -16.78 0.24 -1.88
CA THR A 56 -15.88 -0.48 -1.00
C THR A 56 -14.54 0.23 -0.88
N ALA A 57 -13.75 -0.12 0.14
CA ALA A 57 -12.39 0.41 0.26
C ALA A 57 -11.54 0.08 -0.97
N MET A 58 -11.67 -1.12 -1.53
CA MET A 58 -10.98 -1.50 -2.76
C MET A 58 -11.36 -0.61 -3.95
N GLU A 59 -12.65 -0.32 -4.15
CA GLU A 59 -13.12 0.58 -5.22
C GLU A 59 -12.55 2.00 -5.06
N GLU A 60 -12.37 2.47 -3.82
CA GLU A 60 -11.71 3.76 -3.57
C GLU A 60 -10.23 3.74 -3.99
N HIS A 61 -9.53 2.61 -3.82
CA HIS A 61 -8.16 2.46 -4.32
C HIS A 61 -8.09 2.40 -5.85
N LEU A 62 -9.08 1.79 -6.53
CA LEU A 62 -9.17 1.86 -8.00
C LEU A 62 -9.27 3.32 -8.45
N ALA A 63 -10.19 4.09 -7.85
CA ALA A 63 -10.35 5.49 -8.18
C ALA A 63 -9.07 6.32 -7.91
N GLU A 64 -8.43 6.13 -6.76
CA GLU A 64 -7.20 6.85 -6.42
C GLU A 64 -6.01 6.45 -7.31
N GLY A 65 -5.82 5.17 -7.59
CA GLY A 65 -4.76 4.67 -8.46
C GLY A 65 -4.80 5.33 -9.84
N ALA A 66 -5.99 5.45 -10.44
CA ALA A 66 -6.16 6.15 -11.71
C ALA A 66 -5.76 7.64 -11.67
N MET A 67 -5.83 8.27 -10.49
CA MET A 67 -5.57 9.70 -10.36
C MET A 67 -4.08 10.05 -10.22
N TYR A 68 -3.26 9.16 -9.61
CA TYR A 68 -1.85 9.48 -9.38
C TYR A 68 -0.84 8.39 -9.79
N ALA A 69 -1.28 7.14 -10.03
CA ALA A 69 -0.40 6.03 -10.37
C ALA A 69 -0.51 5.58 -11.84
N LYS A 70 -1.18 6.35 -12.68
CA LYS A 70 -1.28 6.09 -14.11
C LYS A 70 0.05 6.36 -14.81
N ASN A 71 0.55 5.37 -15.58
CA ASN A 71 1.73 5.54 -16.44
C ASN A 71 1.41 6.29 -17.73
N ASN A 72 2.44 6.52 -18.56
CA ASN A 72 2.31 7.25 -19.84
C ASN A 72 1.47 6.48 -20.90
N ALA A 73 1.34 5.15 -20.77
CA ALA A 73 0.49 4.33 -21.63
C ALA A 73 -0.99 4.33 -21.21
N GLY A 74 -1.31 4.98 -20.08
CA GLY A 74 -2.66 4.98 -19.54
C GLY A 74 -2.98 3.74 -18.67
N GLU A 75 -1.97 3.00 -18.25
CA GLU A 75 -2.11 1.81 -17.42
C GLU A 75 -1.94 2.14 -15.93
N VAL A 76 -2.67 1.43 -15.09
CA VAL A 76 -2.66 1.57 -13.64
C VAL A 76 -2.44 0.20 -13.02
N ASN A 77 -1.25 -0.02 -12.48
CA ASN A 77 -0.90 -1.26 -11.78
C ASN A 77 -1.30 -1.15 -10.32
N ILE A 78 -2.10 -2.09 -9.83
CA ILE A 78 -2.51 -2.15 -8.43
C ILE A 78 -2.28 -3.57 -7.89
N HIS A 79 -1.55 -3.66 -6.80
CA HIS A 79 -1.31 -4.92 -6.12
C HIS A 79 -2.00 -4.95 -4.75
N PHE A 80 -2.77 -6.02 -4.48
CA PHE A 80 -3.39 -6.24 -3.18
C PHE A 80 -2.82 -7.49 -2.51
N THR A 81 -2.36 -7.34 -1.28
CA THR A 81 -2.07 -8.52 -0.44
C THR A 81 -3.32 -8.85 0.35
N VAL A 82 -3.85 -10.05 0.16
CA VAL A 82 -5.14 -10.51 0.70
C VAL A 82 -4.97 -11.82 1.46
N SER A 83 -5.92 -12.14 2.34
CA SER A 83 -5.95 -13.46 2.96
C SER A 83 -6.48 -14.52 1.97
N PRO A 84 -5.99 -15.78 2.05
CA PRO A 84 -6.35 -16.84 1.11
C PRO A 84 -7.85 -17.06 0.99
N GLU A 85 -8.55 -17.03 2.13
CA GLU A 85 -9.99 -17.27 2.22
C GLU A 85 -10.84 -16.20 1.55
N HIS A 86 -10.31 -14.99 1.38
CA HIS A 86 -11.06 -13.88 0.77
C HIS A 86 -10.63 -13.55 -0.67
N LYS A 87 -9.55 -14.16 -1.17
CA LYS A 87 -9.01 -13.84 -2.49
C LYS A 87 -10.06 -13.92 -3.60
N ALA A 88 -10.86 -14.99 -3.62
CA ALA A 88 -11.91 -15.17 -4.62
C ALA A 88 -12.97 -14.05 -4.59
N LEU A 89 -13.29 -13.49 -3.43
CA LEU A 89 -14.23 -12.37 -3.31
C LEU A 89 -13.64 -11.07 -3.88
N PHE A 90 -12.35 -10.84 -3.68
CA PHE A 90 -11.65 -9.70 -4.29
C PHE A 90 -11.61 -9.83 -5.82
N GLU A 91 -11.28 -11.01 -6.35
CA GLU A 91 -11.29 -11.28 -7.79
C GLU A 91 -12.67 -11.06 -8.43
N GLN A 92 -13.74 -11.48 -7.74
CA GLN A 92 -15.11 -11.23 -8.18
C GLN A 92 -15.45 -9.73 -8.22
N LEU A 93 -15.03 -8.97 -7.21
CA LEU A 93 -15.24 -7.52 -7.19
C LEU A 93 -14.50 -6.83 -8.33
N VAL A 94 -13.25 -7.22 -8.59
CA VAL A 94 -12.45 -6.73 -9.73
C VAL A 94 -13.18 -7.00 -11.03
N ALA A 95 -13.56 -8.24 -11.29
CA ALA A 95 -14.25 -8.62 -12.52
C ALA A 95 -15.57 -7.83 -12.74
N ALA A 96 -16.28 -7.51 -11.65
CA ALA A 96 -17.55 -6.80 -11.70
C ALA A 96 -17.40 -5.28 -11.87
N LYS A 97 -16.27 -4.69 -11.42
CA LYS A 97 -16.17 -3.23 -11.25
C LYS A 97 -15.11 -2.57 -12.12
N THR A 98 -14.05 -3.27 -12.49
CA THR A 98 -12.89 -2.66 -13.18
C THR A 98 -13.32 -1.95 -14.46
N GLY A 99 -14.22 -2.55 -15.27
CA GLY A 99 -14.69 -1.95 -16.51
C GLY A 99 -15.34 -0.56 -16.33
N ASP A 100 -16.17 -0.39 -15.28
CA ASP A 100 -16.80 0.90 -14.98
C ASP A 100 -15.76 1.98 -14.65
N TYR A 101 -14.69 1.60 -13.92
CA TYR A 101 -13.60 2.51 -13.56
C TYR A 101 -12.67 2.78 -14.74
N GLU A 102 -12.38 1.80 -15.59
CA GLU A 102 -11.62 1.99 -16.84
C GLU A 102 -12.28 3.01 -17.74
N GLU A 103 -13.59 2.88 -17.97
CA GLU A 103 -14.36 3.85 -18.76
C GLU A 103 -14.35 5.23 -18.10
N LYS A 104 -14.65 5.30 -16.80
CA LYS A 104 -14.74 6.57 -16.05
C LYS A 104 -13.44 7.37 -16.06
N PHE A 105 -12.28 6.71 -15.92
CA PHE A 105 -10.98 7.37 -15.79
C PHE A 105 -10.12 7.33 -17.07
N SER A 106 -10.61 6.69 -18.12
CA SER A 106 -9.89 6.47 -19.39
C SER A 106 -8.50 5.86 -19.13
N VAL A 107 -8.48 4.73 -18.43
CA VAL A 107 -7.28 3.97 -18.06
C VAL A 107 -7.49 2.48 -18.34
N LYS A 108 -6.40 1.70 -18.24
CA LYS A 108 -6.42 0.24 -18.13
C LYS A 108 -5.84 -0.18 -16.80
N TYR A 109 -6.52 -1.08 -16.09
CA TYR A 109 -6.02 -1.62 -14.84
C TYR A 109 -5.34 -2.97 -15.06
N ASP A 110 -4.16 -3.11 -14.49
CA ASP A 110 -3.54 -4.39 -14.18
C ASP A 110 -3.60 -4.63 -12.67
N ILE A 111 -4.46 -5.55 -12.25
CA ILE A 111 -4.73 -5.81 -10.83
C ILE A 111 -4.22 -7.19 -10.47
N SER A 112 -3.25 -7.23 -9.57
CA SER A 112 -2.63 -8.45 -9.08
C SER A 112 -2.89 -8.68 -7.59
N PHE A 113 -2.77 -9.94 -7.17
CA PHE A 113 -3.01 -10.36 -5.80
C PHE A 113 -1.88 -11.25 -5.30
N SER A 114 -1.44 -10.99 -4.07
CA SER A 114 -0.60 -11.94 -3.32
C SER A 114 -1.24 -12.32 -2.00
N VAL A 115 -0.69 -13.35 -1.40
CA VAL A 115 -1.01 -13.79 -0.04
C VAL A 115 0.24 -13.61 0.80
N GLN A 116 0.10 -13.19 2.05
CA GLN A 116 1.24 -13.10 2.96
C GLN A 116 1.99 -14.44 3.01
N LYS A 117 3.30 -14.38 2.87
CA LYS A 117 4.13 -15.60 2.86
C LYS A 117 4.11 -16.26 4.23
N PRO A 118 3.83 -17.59 4.32
CA PRO A 118 3.82 -18.30 5.61
C PRO A 118 5.14 -18.24 6.38
N SER A 119 6.28 -18.03 5.67
CA SER A 119 7.60 -17.82 6.28
C SER A 119 7.65 -16.59 7.19
N THR A 120 6.74 -15.64 7.01
CA THR A 120 6.64 -14.40 7.78
C THR A 120 5.64 -14.48 8.94
N ASP A 121 5.03 -15.63 9.17
CA ASP A 121 4.11 -15.84 10.28
C ASP A 121 4.84 -15.78 11.63
N THR A 122 4.15 -15.25 12.63
CA THR A 122 4.67 -15.12 13.99
C THR A 122 4.04 -16.14 14.94
N ILE A 123 4.81 -16.58 15.94
CA ILE A 123 4.28 -17.45 16.98
C ILE A 123 3.31 -16.65 17.85
N ALA A 124 2.10 -17.18 18.05
CA ALA A 124 1.16 -16.60 19.00
C ALA A 124 1.64 -16.85 20.44
N ALA A 125 1.50 -15.86 21.31
CA ALA A 125 1.81 -15.95 22.72
C ALA A 125 0.55 -15.76 23.58
N ASP A 126 0.55 -16.39 24.77
CA ASP A 126 -0.45 -16.17 25.79
C ASP A 126 -0.15 -14.89 26.62
N MET A 127 -1.03 -14.58 27.57
CA MET A 127 -0.87 -13.39 28.42
C MET A 127 0.36 -13.45 29.34
N ALA A 128 0.96 -14.62 29.54
CA ALA A 128 2.19 -14.84 30.31
C ALA A 128 3.44 -14.88 29.42
N ASN A 129 3.28 -14.53 28.11
CA ASN A 129 4.33 -14.54 27.09
C ASN A 129 4.91 -15.94 26.80
N ASN A 130 4.14 -17.00 27.03
CA ASN A 130 4.52 -18.34 26.60
C ASN A 130 3.97 -18.62 25.20
N PRO A 131 4.63 -19.46 24.39
CA PRO A 131 4.12 -19.88 23.09
C PRO A 131 2.74 -20.52 23.20
N PHE A 132 1.74 -19.96 22.51
CA PHE A 132 0.39 -20.51 22.50
C PHE A 132 0.34 -21.83 21.71
N ARG A 133 -0.36 -22.82 22.26
CA ARG A 133 -0.53 -24.13 21.64
C ARG A 133 -2.01 -24.43 21.41
N ASP A 134 -2.29 -25.10 20.32
CA ASP A 134 -3.62 -25.59 20.00
C ASP A 134 -4.00 -26.79 20.91
N LYS A 135 -5.23 -27.29 20.76
CA LYS A 135 -5.73 -28.46 21.51
C LYS A 135 -4.94 -29.76 21.29
N ASN A 136 -4.10 -29.81 20.25
CA ASN A 136 -3.25 -30.96 19.91
C ASN A 136 -1.79 -30.76 20.42
N GLY A 137 -1.49 -29.65 21.08
CA GLY A 137 -0.16 -29.30 21.56
C GLY A 137 0.77 -28.66 20.53
N ASN A 138 0.30 -28.39 19.30
CA ASN A 138 1.10 -27.74 18.27
C ASN A 138 1.22 -26.23 18.53
N LEU A 139 2.34 -25.64 18.14
CA LEU A 139 2.50 -24.19 18.15
C LEU A 139 1.50 -23.54 17.20
N LEU A 140 0.86 -22.48 17.65
CA LEU A 140 -0.03 -21.69 16.82
C LEU A 140 0.75 -20.54 16.18
N PHE A 141 0.78 -20.51 14.84
CA PHE A 141 1.32 -19.42 14.05
C PHE A 141 0.19 -18.50 13.59
N ARG A 142 0.48 -17.24 13.48
CA ARG A 142 -0.46 -16.21 13.03
C ARG A 142 0.20 -15.31 11.99
N PRO A 143 -0.56 -14.81 11.01
CA PRO A 143 -0.06 -13.81 10.09
C PRO A 143 0.63 -12.68 10.86
N GLY A 144 1.82 -12.30 10.41
CA GLY A 144 2.58 -11.20 10.97
C GLY A 144 1.90 -9.85 10.72
N GLY A 145 2.40 -8.79 11.38
CA GLY A 145 1.94 -7.42 11.13
C GLY A 145 2.40 -6.89 9.77
N HIS A 146 2.16 -5.59 9.53
CA HIS A 146 2.49 -4.94 8.25
C HIS A 146 3.95 -5.10 7.81
N GLY A 147 4.90 -5.20 8.75
CA GLY A 147 6.30 -5.46 8.44
C GLY A 147 6.55 -6.79 7.72
N ALA A 148 5.71 -7.80 7.97
CA ALA A 148 5.80 -9.09 7.29
C ALA A 148 5.51 -9.00 5.77
N LEU A 149 4.81 -7.97 5.34
CA LEU A 149 4.47 -7.74 3.92
C LEU A 149 5.64 -7.21 3.10
N ILE A 150 6.79 -6.92 3.71
CA ILE A 150 8.00 -6.47 2.99
C ILE A 150 8.43 -7.51 1.94
N GLU A 151 8.28 -8.79 2.21
CA GLU A 151 8.61 -9.85 1.25
C GLU A 151 7.65 -9.88 0.05
N ASN A 152 6.37 -9.54 0.27
CA ASN A 152 5.41 -9.39 -0.83
C ASN A 152 5.71 -8.12 -1.64
N LEU A 153 6.13 -7.04 -0.98
CA LEU A 153 6.53 -5.80 -1.64
C LEU A 153 7.77 -6.00 -2.52
N ASN A 154 8.74 -6.78 -2.06
CA ASN A 154 9.94 -7.09 -2.83
C ASN A 154 9.67 -7.91 -4.10
N ASP A 155 8.55 -8.62 -4.17
CA ASP A 155 8.15 -9.37 -5.37
C ASP A 155 7.45 -8.47 -6.41
N VAL A 156 7.17 -7.21 -6.09
CA VAL A 156 6.53 -6.26 -7.02
C VAL A 156 7.59 -5.66 -7.93
N ASP A 157 7.48 -5.94 -9.22
CA ASP A 157 8.36 -5.39 -10.26
C ASP A 157 7.87 -3.99 -10.66
N ALA A 158 8.42 -2.96 -10.00
CA ALA A 158 8.08 -1.56 -10.26
C ALA A 158 9.20 -0.61 -9.78
N ASP A 159 9.42 0.47 -10.54
CA ASP A 159 10.39 1.52 -10.18
C ASP A 159 9.95 2.34 -8.98
N VAL A 160 8.65 2.57 -8.83
CA VAL A 160 8.06 3.36 -7.74
C VAL A 160 6.77 2.69 -7.25
N VAL A 161 6.66 2.48 -5.95
CA VAL A 161 5.49 1.86 -5.32
C VAL A 161 4.86 2.80 -4.29
N PHE A 162 3.56 3.07 -4.44
CA PHE A 162 2.76 3.76 -3.43
C PHE A 162 2.15 2.77 -2.45
N VAL A 163 2.72 2.64 -1.27
CA VAL A 163 2.19 1.77 -0.23
C VAL A 163 1.08 2.47 0.54
N LYS A 164 -0.07 1.81 0.67
CA LYS A 164 -1.23 2.31 1.45
C LYS A 164 -1.90 1.19 2.23
N ASN A 165 -2.40 1.51 3.41
CA ASN A 165 -3.35 0.63 4.10
C ASN A 165 -4.69 0.63 3.37
N ILE A 166 -5.37 -0.50 3.35
CA ILE A 166 -6.63 -0.69 2.62
C ILE A 166 -7.75 0.25 3.10
N ASP A 167 -7.72 0.66 4.37
CA ASP A 167 -8.69 1.55 5.00
C ASP A 167 -8.27 3.04 5.00
N ASN A 168 -7.09 3.36 4.43
CA ASN A 168 -6.63 4.73 4.32
C ASN A 168 -7.10 5.37 3.00
N VAL A 169 -8.38 5.55 2.86
CA VAL A 169 -9.05 6.13 1.70
C VAL A 169 -10.00 7.26 2.11
N VAL A 170 -10.20 8.21 1.22
CA VAL A 170 -11.08 9.36 1.44
C VAL A 170 -12.15 9.43 0.34
N PRO A 171 -13.33 10.04 0.63
CA PRO A 171 -14.34 10.27 -0.41
C PRO A 171 -13.84 11.21 -1.51
N ASP A 172 -14.48 11.18 -2.68
CA ASP A 172 -14.07 11.92 -3.89
C ASP A 172 -13.87 13.42 -3.62
N SER A 173 -14.66 14.02 -2.73
CA SER A 173 -14.57 15.44 -2.36
C SER A 173 -13.23 15.83 -1.71
N PHE A 174 -12.52 14.87 -1.12
CA PHE A 174 -11.22 15.11 -0.45
C PHE A 174 -10.02 14.53 -1.21
N LYS A 175 -10.24 13.83 -2.34
CA LYS A 175 -9.16 13.18 -3.09
C LYS A 175 -8.16 14.18 -3.72
N CYS A 176 -8.60 15.39 -4.05
CA CYS A 176 -7.75 16.37 -4.74
C CYS A 176 -6.44 16.64 -3.98
N SER A 177 -6.50 16.93 -2.69
CA SER A 177 -5.30 17.15 -1.88
C SER A 177 -4.43 15.88 -1.77
N THR A 178 -5.04 14.72 -1.56
CA THR A 178 -4.32 13.44 -1.53
C THR A 178 -3.55 13.20 -2.83
N VAL A 179 -4.17 13.44 -3.99
CA VAL A 179 -3.55 13.27 -5.31
C VAL A 179 -2.38 14.23 -5.49
N ILE A 180 -2.56 15.51 -5.14
CA ILE A 180 -1.50 16.50 -5.26
C ILE A 180 -0.29 16.11 -4.42
N PHE A 181 -0.48 15.81 -3.13
CA PHE A 181 0.62 15.44 -2.24
C PHE A 181 1.30 14.14 -2.68
N LYS A 182 0.55 13.12 -3.15
CA LYS A 182 1.14 11.89 -3.69
C LYS A 182 2.01 12.15 -4.90
N LYS A 183 1.56 12.99 -5.85
CA LYS A 183 2.36 13.36 -7.02
C LYS A 183 3.61 14.17 -6.66
N VAL A 184 3.50 15.09 -5.72
CA VAL A 184 4.66 15.88 -5.25
C VAL A 184 5.71 14.96 -4.61
N ILE A 185 5.29 14.08 -3.67
CA ILE A 185 6.21 13.16 -3.01
C ILE A 185 6.87 12.21 -4.02
N ALA A 186 6.10 11.66 -4.96
CA ALA A 186 6.64 10.81 -6.02
C ALA A 186 7.63 11.58 -6.91
N GLY A 187 7.31 12.82 -7.28
CA GLY A 187 8.21 13.66 -8.07
C GLY A 187 9.54 13.94 -7.37
N VAL A 188 9.51 14.22 -6.07
CA VAL A 188 10.73 14.36 -5.26
C VAL A 188 11.52 13.05 -5.23
N LEU A 189 10.85 11.91 -4.98
CA LEU A 189 11.50 10.60 -4.97
C LEU A 189 12.20 10.29 -6.29
N VAL A 190 11.49 10.47 -7.43
CA VAL A 190 12.05 10.22 -8.76
C VAL A 190 13.25 11.13 -9.05
N SER A 191 13.17 12.42 -8.70
CA SER A 191 14.28 13.35 -8.87
C SER A 191 15.51 12.95 -8.07
N LEU A 192 15.33 12.48 -6.82
CA LEU A 192 16.44 11.97 -6.00
C LEU A 192 17.00 10.66 -6.58
N GLN A 193 16.15 9.75 -7.03
CA GLN A 193 16.55 8.48 -7.65
C GLN A 193 17.39 8.71 -8.91
N GLU A 194 16.97 9.61 -9.81
CA GLU A 194 17.73 9.96 -11.02
C GLU A 194 19.13 10.50 -10.68
N ARG A 195 19.24 11.35 -9.64
CA ARG A 195 20.54 11.84 -9.19
C ARG A 195 21.41 10.75 -8.59
N ILE A 196 20.83 9.86 -7.78
CA ILE A 196 21.53 8.71 -7.21
C ILE A 196 22.11 7.85 -8.32
N PHE A 197 21.30 7.47 -9.30
CA PHE A 197 21.75 6.62 -10.41
C PHE A 197 22.84 7.30 -11.23
N LYS A 198 22.71 8.60 -11.49
CA LYS A 198 23.76 9.36 -12.17
C LYS A 198 25.09 9.36 -11.41
N TYR A 199 25.05 9.49 -10.08
CA TYR A 199 26.26 9.41 -9.27
C TYR A 199 26.84 7.99 -9.22
N LEU A 200 26.00 6.95 -9.16
CA LEU A 200 26.46 5.57 -9.23
C LEU A 200 27.15 5.27 -10.58
N GLU A 201 26.55 5.69 -11.71
CA GLU A 201 27.17 5.57 -13.04
C GLU A 201 28.52 6.31 -13.12
N LEU A 202 28.60 7.47 -12.49
CA LEU A 202 29.84 8.25 -12.45
C LEU A 202 30.93 7.52 -11.65
N ILE A 203 30.60 6.98 -10.47
CA ILE A 203 31.50 6.19 -9.63
C ILE A 203 31.95 4.93 -10.38
N ASP A 204 31.03 4.19 -11.00
CA ASP A 204 31.34 2.96 -11.74
C ASP A 204 32.23 3.22 -12.97
N SER A 205 32.17 4.42 -13.55
CA SER A 205 33.03 4.82 -14.64
C SER A 205 34.51 4.98 -14.24
N GLY A 206 34.79 5.18 -12.95
CA GLY A 206 36.11 5.52 -12.42
C GLY A 206 36.67 6.87 -12.91
N LYS A 207 35.84 7.71 -13.55
CA LYS A 207 36.25 9.00 -14.14
C LYS A 207 35.46 10.14 -13.49
N TYR A 208 35.88 10.55 -12.32
CA TYR A 208 35.26 11.65 -11.56
C TYR A 208 36.31 12.56 -10.97
N SER A 209 35.98 13.84 -10.84
CA SER A 209 36.87 14.86 -10.24
C SER A 209 36.63 14.95 -8.72
N HIS A 210 37.55 15.60 -8.03
CA HIS A 210 37.38 15.94 -6.61
C HIS A 210 36.12 16.75 -6.35
N ASP A 211 35.81 17.75 -7.18
CA ASP A 211 34.60 18.58 -7.04
C ASP A 211 33.32 17.75 -7.15
N GLN A 212 33.33 16.70 -7.99
CA GLN A 212 32.18 15.78 -8.11
C GLN A 212 32.02 14.89 -6.88
N VAL A 213 33.12 14.49 -6.23
CA VAL A 213 33.07 13.76 -4.96
C VAL A 213 32.49 14.66 -3.86
N GLU A 214 32.93 15.91 -3.76
CA GLU A 214 32.38 16.88 -2.81
C GLU A 214 30.87 17.11 -3.06
N GLU A 215 30.45 17.23 -4.31
CA GLU A 215 29.04 17.36 -4.67
C GLU A 215 28.21 16.13 -4.20
N MET A 216 28.71 14.90 -4.42
CA MET A 216 28.06 13.68 -3.95
C MET A 216 27.96 13.63 -2.42
N ILE A 217 29.01 14.01 -1.70
CA ILE A 217 29.00 14.06 -0.25
C ILE A 217 28.00 15.10 0.26
N HIS A 218 27.99 16.29 -0.34
CA HIS A 218 27.01 17.34 -0.02
C HIS A 218 25.58 16.84 -0.25
N PHE A 219 25.31 16.17 -1.36
CA PHE A 219 24.03 15.57 -1.68
C PHE A 219 23.59 14.55 -0.61
N LEU A 220 24.49 13.65 -0.20
CA LEU A 220 24.21 12.67 0.85
C LEU A 220 23.86 13.33 2.18
N GLN A 221 24.60 14.39 2.57
CA GLN A 221 24.45 15.03 3.87
C GLN A 221 23.25 15.97 3.94
N GLU A 222 23.05 16.81 2.93
CA GLU A 222 22.07 17.90 2.97
C GLU A 222 20.73 17.53 2.35
N GLU A 223 20.71 16.65 1.35
CA GLU A 223 19.45 16.29 0.68
C GLU A 223 18.93 14.90 1.12
N LEU A 224 19.82 13.93 1.34
CA LEU A 224 19.43 12.61 1.85
C LEU A 224 19.53 12.49 3.38
N TYR A 225 20.05 13.51 4.05
CA TYR A 225 20.21 13.55 5.51
C TYR A 225 21.02 12.37 6.09
N VAL A 226 21.93 11.80 5.33
CA VAL A 226 22.80 10.73 5.78
C VAL A 226 23.90 11.31 6.68
N LYS A 227 23.75 11.13 7.98
CA LYS A 227 24.73 11.58 8.99
C LYS A 227 25.61 10.40 9.42
N ASN A 228 26.58 10.04 8.57
CA ASN A 228 27.58 9.04 8.93
C ASN A 228 28.91 9.74 9.20
N PRO A 229 29.52 9.59 10.40
CA PRO A 229 30.84 10.14 10.70
C PRO A 229 31.96 9.61 9.78
N GLU A 230 31.74 8.44 9.17
CA GLU A 230 32.67 7.79 8.26
C GLU A 230 32.62 8.36 6.83
N THR A 231 31.69 9.30 6.52
CA THR A 231 31.65 9.93 5.19
C THR A 231 32.95 10.64 4.82
N LYS A 232 33.70 11.15 5.81
CA LYS A 232 35.06 11.69 5.59
C LYS A 232 36.07 10.63 5.17
N LEU A 233 35.96 9.41 5.70
CA LEU A 233 36.81 8.27 5.30
C LEU A 233 36.48 7.81 3.86
N LEU A 234 35.24 7.95 3.41
CA LEU A 234 34.84 7.69 2.01
C LEU A 234 35.42 8.74 1.06
N GLU A 235 35.49 10.00 1.46
CA GLU A 235 36.15 11.07 0.74
C GLU A 235 37.64 10.73 0.49
N ASP A 236 38.39 10.41 1.55
CA ASP A 236 39.78 10.01 1.47
C ASP A 236 39.97 8.71 0.64
N CYS A 237 39.09 7.74 0.76
CA CYS A 237 39.15 6.47 0.06
C CYS A 237 38.85 6.61 -1.46
N LEU A 238 37.86 7.41 -1.83
CA LEU A 238 37.55 7.69 -3.23
C LEU A 238 38.62 8.52 -3.92
N LEU A 239 39.21 9.49 -3.23
CA LEU A 239 40.35 10.28 -3.73
C LEU A 239 41.57 9.42 -3.93
N TYR A 240 41.87 8.52 -2.98
CA TYR A 240 43.05 7.62 -3.08
C TYR A 240 42.92 6.64 -4.26
N THR A 241 41.74 6.17 -4.58
CA THR A 241 41.52 5.27 -5.74
C THR A 241 41.60 5.99 -7.07
N SER A 242 41.22 7.28 -7.16
CA SER A 242 41.38 8.08 -8.38
C SER A 242 42.85 8.46 -8.66
N ASP A 243 43.60 8.88 -7.66
CA ASP A 243 45.01 9.17 -7.79
C ASP A 243 45.84 7.93 -8.18
N ALA A 244 45.49 6.75 -7.63
CA ALA A 244 46.19 5.51 -7.97
C ALA A 244 45.93 5.03 -9.42
N ALA A 245 44.83 5.49 -10.04
CA ALA A 245 44.55 5.19 -11.46
C ALA A 245 45.32 6.09 -12.42
N ASP A 246 45.64 7.33 -12.03
CA ASP A 246 46.44 8.27 -12.83
C ASP A 246 47.96 7.95 -12.79
N ASP A 247 48.45 7.32 -11.72
CA ASP A 247 49.84 6.86 -11.60
C ASP A 247 50.19 5.57 -12.39
N LEU A 248 49.18 4.93 -13.02
CA LEU A 248 49.33 3.69 -13.79
C LEU A 248 49.28 3.89 -15.31
N ILE A 249 49.26 5.13 -15.82
CA ILE A 249 49.36 5.52 -17.22
C ILE A 249 50.70 6.22 -17.43
#